data_da1f91df782247c8b9c652230d526b9c
#
_entry.id   da1f91df782247c8b9c652230d526b9c
#
_cell.length_a   1.000
_cell.length_b   1.000
_cell.length_c   1.000
_cell.angle_alpha   90.00
_cell.angle_beta   90.00
_cell.angle_gamma   90.00
#
_symmetry.space_group_name_H-M   'P 1'
#
loop_
_entity.id
_entity.type
_entity.pdbx_description
1 polymer ?
#
loop_
_entity_poly.entity_id
_entity_poly.type
_entity_poly.pdbx_seq_one_letter_code
_entity_poly.pdbx_strand_id
1 'polypeptide(L)'
;MQDSLSATTEDVLSKKRGRKAVKENYFDVREEEAVRKFLIAESSYEKNKIYNQFLRSPLDKMISSIIRRYKLYRKDMDFEEIHTDTHSFLMTKVDKFKPDKNKKAYSYFGTICKNYLMGQIIKDQKETNRKISYEDISSSLEERPDLTYRIDDDVIETDYVINQYLDELKIYIESEQLND
;
A
#
# COMPACT_ATOMS: atom_id res chain seq x y z
N MET A 1 -23.79 -20.88 -69.57
CA MET A 1 -23.85 -19.53 -69.02
C MET A 1 -23.35 -19.60 -67.59
N GLN A 2 -22.17 -19.10 -67.42
CA GLN A 2 -21.36 -19.17 -66.23
C GLN A 2 -21.59 -17.94 -65.41
N ASP A 3 -21.95 -18.04 -64.17
CA ASP A 3 -21.84 -16.94 -63.20
C ASP A 3 -20.92 -17.37 -62.06
N SER A 4 -19.79 -16.74 -62.11
CA SER A 4 -18.70 -16.83 -61.16
C SER A 4 -19.02 -16.01 -59.88
N LEU A 5 -19.16 -16.69 -58.74
CA LEU A 5 -19.21 -16.04 -57.45
C LEU A 5 -17.79 -15.70 -57.00
N SER A 6 -17.50 -14.42 -56.97
CA SER A 6 -16.32 -13.84 -56.34
C SER A 6 -16.52 -13.79 -54.81
N ALA A 7 -15.79 -14.63 -54.09
CA ALA A 7 -15.69 -14.55 -52.64
C ALA A 7 -14.80 -13.37 -52.25
N THR A 8 -15.38 -12.36 -51.62
CA THR A 8 -14.67 -11.28 -50.94
C THR A 8 -14.07 -11.79 -49.65
N THR A 9 -12.77 -11.92 -49.61
CA THR A 9 -12.00 -12.14 -48.38
C THR A 9 -12.00 -10.86 -47.57
N GLU A 10 -12.81 -10.80 -46.55
CA GLU A 10 -12.73 -9.75 -45.54
C GLU A 10 -11.42 -9.88 -44.77
N ASP A 11 -10.60 -8.89 -44.95
CA ASP A 11 -9.33 -8.68 -44.30
C ASP A 11 -9.56 -8.45 -42.80
N VAL A 12 -9.34 -9.48 -41.97
CA VAL A 12 -9.36 -9.40 -40.51
C VAL A 12 -8.13 -8.60 -40.09
N LEU A 13 -8.27 -7.29 -40.09
CA LEU A 13 -7.30 -6.37 -39.49
C LEU A 13 -7.14 -6.71 -38.01
N SER A 14 -6.16 -7.54 -37.69
CA SER A 14 -5.72 -7.76 -36.32
C SER A 14 -5.24 -6.43 -35.74
N LYS A 15 -6.03 -5.82 -34.86
CA LYS A 15 -5.67 -4.63 -34.09
C LYS A 15 -4.39 -4.95 -33.33
N LYS A 16 -3.25 -4.50 -33.83
CA LYS A 16 -1.98 -4.50 -33.11
C LYS A 16 -2.20 -3.77 -31.81
N ARG A 17 -2.18 -4.51 -30.69
CA ARG A 17 -2.22 -3.91 -29.35
C ARG A 17 -1.06 -2.92 -29.26
N GLY A 18 -1.37 -1.63 -29.19
CA GLY A 18 -0.39 -0.58 -29.06
C GLY A 18 0.57 -0.89 -27.92
N ARG A 19 1.87 -0.69 -28.15
CA ARG A 19 2.88 -0.81 -27.08
C ARG A 19 2.41 0.05 -25.93
N LYS A 20 2.23 -0.58 -24.74
CA LYS A 20 1.96 0.17 -23.51
C LYS A 20 3.10 1.17 -23.34
N ALA A 21 2.75 2.45 -23.22
CA ALA A 21 3.73 3.49 -22.94
C ALA A 21 4.60 3.03 -21.75
N VAL A 22 5.90 3.10 -21.91
CA VAL A 22 6.85 2.78 -20.83
C VAL A 22 6.53 3.76 -19.72
N LYS A 23 5.96 3.24 -18.63
CA LYS A 23 5.60 4.05 -17.48
C LYS A 23 6.91 4.45 -16.82
N GLU A 24 7.26 5.74 -16.90
CA GLU A 24 8.46 6.26 -16.25
C GLU A 24 8.40 5.88 -14.76
N ASN A 25 9.46 5.28 -14.26
CA ASN A 25 9.60 4.96 -12.85
C ASN A 25 9.69 6.28 -12.08
N TYR A 26 8.74 6.54 -11.22
CA TYR A 26 8.73 7.74 -10.38
C TYR A 26 9.70 7.66 -9.19
N PHE A 27 10.33 6.51 -8.98
CA PHE A 27 11.36 6.28 -7.98
C PHE A 27 12.47 5.42 -8.61
N ASP A 28 13.57 6.03 -8.96
CA ASP A 28 14.67 5.39 -9.66
C ASP A 28 16.02 5.78 -9.01
N VAL A 29 17.11 5.63 -9.72
CA VAL A 29 18.47 5.90 -9.24
C VAL A 29 18.63 7.31 -8.67
N ARG A 30 17.94 8.29 -9.27
CA ARG A 30 17.98 9.69 -8.82
C ARG A 30 17.41 9.87 -7.42
N GLU A 31 16.29 9.25 -7.14
CA GLU A 31 15.62 9.29 -5.84
C GLU A 31 16.39 8.48 -4.79
N GLU A 32 16.96 7.34 -5.17
CA GLU A 32 17.86 6.55 -4.31
C GLU A 32 19.09 7.37 -3.89
N GLU A 33 19.69 8.11 -4.82
CA GLU A 33 20.81 8.99 -4.53
C GLU A 33 20.39 10.19 -3.64
N ALA A 34 19.21 10.74 -3.87
CA ALA A 34 18.65 11.80 -3.04
C ALA A 34 18.43 11.34 -1.59
N VAL A 35 17.96 10.10 -1.38
CA VAL A 35 17.85 9.53 -0.04
C VAL A 35 19.21 9.44 0.64
N ARG A 36 20.25 9.00 -0.06
CA ARG A 36 21.61 8.96 0.51
C ARG A 36 22.12 10.35 0.90
N LYS A 37 21.92 11.34 0.03
CA LYS A 37 22.26 12.73 0.32
C LYS A 37 21.50 13.28 1.52
N PHE A 38 20.21 12.96 1.63
CA PHE A 38 19.38 13.34 2.75
C PHE A 38 19.90 12.80 4.09
N LEU A 39 20.36 11.54 4.10
CA LEU A 39 20.91 10.90 5.31
C LEU A 39 22.24 11.50 5.76
N ILE A 40 23.07 11.96 4.82
CA ILE A 40 24.40 12.53 5.11
C ILE A 40 24.29 14.01 5.49
N ALA A 41 23.24 14.70 5.06
CA ALA A 41 23.07 16.13 5.33
C ALA A 41 22.97 16.40 6.83
N GLU A 42 23.80 17.31 7.34
CA GLU A 42 23.82 17.68 8.77
C GLU A 42 22.80 18.79 9.08
N SER A 43 22.60 19.69 8.13
CA SER A 43 21.70 20.83 8.31
C SER A 43 20.24 20.46 8.01
N SER A 44 19.33 20.87 8.91
CA SER A 44 17.88 20.76 8.66
C SER A 44 17.44 21.51 7.40
N TYR A 45 18.10 22.60 7.06
CA TYR A 45 17.83 23.36 5.84
C TYR A 45 18.16 22.53 4.59
N GLU A 46 19.31 21.86 4.56
CA GLU A 46 19.71 21.00 3.45
C GLU A 46 18.79 19.78 3.32
N LYS A 47 18.46 19.13 4.44
CA LYS A 47 17.48 18.05 4.47
C LYS A 47 16.16 18.46 3.85
N ASN A 48 15.61 19.60 4.27
CA ASN A 48 14.36 20.12 3.75
C ASN A 48 14.45 20.46 2.25
N LYS A 49 15.57 21.01 1.80
CA LYS A 49 15.79 21.32 0.38
C LYS A 49 15.79 20.05 -0.46
N ILE A 50 16.58 19.03 -0.07
CA ILE A 50 16.65 17.75 -0.77
C ILE A 50 15.28 17.06 -0.78
N TYR A 51 14.61 17.04 0.37
CA TYR A 51 13.29 16.47 0.51
C TYR A 51 12.28 17.12 -0.45
N ASN A 52 12.12 18.42 -0.40
CA ASN A 52 11.13 19.12 -1.22
C ASN A 52 11.44 19.02 -2.71
N GLN A 53 12.71 18.97 -3.09
CA GLN A 53 13.12 18.96 -4.49
C GLN A 53 13.05 17.55 -5.13
N PHE A 54 13.36 16.49 -4.37
CA PHE A 54 13.56 15.16 -4.94
C PHE A 54 12.68 14.07 -4.34
N LEU A 55 12.32 14.15 -3.05
CA LEU A 55 11.70 13.04 -2.36
C LEU A 55 10.19 13.19 -2.17
N ARG A 56 9.70 14.39 -1.97
CA ARG A 56 8.29 14.64 -1.66
C ARG A 56 7.34 14.03 -2.70
N SER A 57 7.49 14.42 -3.96
CA SER A 57 6.59 13.96 -5.03
C SER A 57 6.64 12.43 -5.27
N PRO A 58 7.84 11.78 -5.33
CA PRO A 58 7.91 10.32 -5.42
C PRO A 58 7.31 9.59 -4.22
N LEU A 59 7.50 10.09 -3.00
CA LEU A 59 6.93 9.48 -1.79
C LEU A 59 5.41 9.62 -1.75
N ASP A 60 4.87 10.79 -2.11
CA ASP A 60 3.42 11.01 -2.23
C ASP A 60 2.78 10.04 -3.24
N LYS A 61 3.43 9.84 -4.39
CA LYS A 61 2.98 8.87 -5.39
C LYS A 61 3.05 7.43 -4.88
N MET A 62 4.09 7.09 -4.13
CA MET A 62 4.25 5.76 -3.53
C MET A 62 3.12 5.48 -2.54
N ILE A 63 2.88 6.38 -1.58
CA ILE A 63 1.84 6.23 -0.56
C ILE A 63 0.47 6.09 -1.22
N SER A 64 0.13 7.00 -2.15
CA SER A 64 -1.12 6.94 -2.90
C SER A 64 -1.29 5.63 -3.67
N SER A 65 -0.21 5.11 -4.25
CA SER A 65 -0.23 3.85 -4.98
C SER A 65 -0.46 2.66 -4.04
N ILE A 66 0.15 2.66 -2.87
CA ILE A 66 -0.01 1.60 -1.86
C ILE A 66 -1.44 1.59 -1.32
N ILE A 67 -1.97 2.73 -0.89
CA ILE A 67 -3.34 2.82 -0.37
C ILE A 67 -4.35 2.27 -1.40
N ARG A 68 -4.24 2.72 -2.67
CA ARG A 68 -5.17 2.31 -3.73
C ARG A 68 -4.99 0.87 -4.16
N ARG A 69 -3.74 0.39 -4.26
CA ARG A 69 -3.44 -0.97 -4.72
C ARG A 69 -3.92 -2.03 -3.76
N TYR A 70 -3.72 -1.80 -2.46
CA TYR A 70 -4.08 -2.74 -1.40
C TYR A 70 -5.42 -2.39 -0.72
N LYS A 71 -6.13 -1.37 -1.22
CA LYS A 71 -7.42 -0.91 -0.67
C LYS A 71 -7.35 -0.61 0.84
N LEU A 72 -6.25 -0.04 1.31
CA LEU A 72 -5.99 0.22 2.72
C LEU A 72 -6.70 1.51 3.18
N TYR A 73 -8.02 1.49 3.17
CA TYR A 73 -8.87 2.59 3.63
C TYR A 73 -9.29 2.36 5.08
N ARG A 74 -9.38 3.43 5.84
CA ARG A 74 -9.89 3.42 7.23
C ARG A 74 -11.32 3.91 7.22
N LYS A 75 -12.18 3.33 8.07
CA LYS A 75 -13.63 3.54 8.04
C LYS A 75 -14.03 5.00 8.25
N ASP A 76 -13.36 5.70 9.17
CA ASP A 76 -13.73 7.04 9.62
C ASP A 76 -12.75 8.14 9.17
N MET A 77 -11.93 7.85 8.14
CA MET A 77 -10.93 8.78 7.60
C MET A 77 -11.06 8.89 6.09
N ASP A 78 -10.86 10.11 5.59
CA ASP A 78 -10.78 10.30 4.16
C ASP A 78 -9.40 9.90 3.59
N PHE A 79 -9.28 9.88 2.25
CA PHE A 79 -8.06 9.51 1.58
C PHE A 79 -6.89 10.45 1.91
N GLU A 80 -7.14 11.75 1.99
CA GLU A 80 -6.12 12.77 2.24
C GLU A 80 -5.60 12.70 3.67
N GLU A 81 -6.47 12.40 4.62
CA GLU A 81 -6.09 12.18 6.02
C GLU A 81 -5.20 10.95 6.17
N ILE A 82 -5.62 9.80 5.58
CA ILE A 82 -4.83 8.56 5.59
C ILE A 82 -3.47 8.79 4.92
N HIS A 83 -3.44 9.50 3.80
CA HIS A 83 -2.23 9.82 3.07
C HIS A 83 -1.28 10.69 3.91
N THR A 84 -1.80 11.77 4.49
CA THR A 84 -1.01 12.73 5.29
C THR A 84 -0.45 12.06 6.54
N ASP A 85 -1.24 11.25 7.23
CA ASP A 85 -0.85 10.51 8.41
C ASP A 85 0.27 9.50 8.09
N THR A 86 0.08 8.72 7.01
CA THR A 86 1.10 7.77 6.52
C THR A 86 2.39 8.49 6.13
N HIS A 87 2.29 9.64 5.47
CA HIS A 87 3.43 10.43 5.07
C HIS A 87 4.20 10.98 6.27
N SER A 88 3.50 11.50 7.27
CA SER A 88 4.08 11.99 8.52
C SER A 88 4.81 10.87 9.26
N PHE A 89 4.19 9.69 9.36
CA PHE A 89 4.83 8.52 9.94
C PHE A 89 6.09 8.09 9.17
N LEU A 90 6.02 8.04 7.84
CA LEU A 90 7.16 7.68 7.00
C LEU A 90 8.36 8.60 7.27
N MET A 91 8.12 9.91 7.39
CA MET A 91 9.19 10.88 7.67
C MET A 91 9.92 10.60 8.97
N THR A 92 9.25 10.07 10.00
CA THR A 92 9.91 9.65 11.26
C THR A 92 10.83 8.44 11.10
N LYS A 93 10.74 7.73 9.97
CA LYS A 93 11.51 6.49 9.70
C LYS A 93 12.60 6.67 8.64
N VAL A 94 12.62 7.78 7.91
CA VAL A 94 13.60 8.01 6.84
C VAL A 94 15.03 7.94 7.35
N ASP A 95 15.33 8.53 8.50
CA ASP A 95 16.67 8.52 9.09
C ASP A 95 17.15 7.12 9.55
N LYS A 96 16.23 6.15 9.66
CA LYS A 96 16.55 4.76 10.04
C LYS A 96 16.96 3.88 8.85
N PHE A 97 16.83 4.38 7.64
CA PHE A 97 17.23 3.64 6.46
C PHE A 97 18.76 3.47 6.42
N LYS A 98 19.22 2.23 6.23
CA LYS A 98 20.65 1.88 6.10
C LYS A 98 20.92 1.44 4.67
N PRO A 99 21.59 2.27 3.84
CA PRO A 99 21.87 1.96 2.44
C PRO A 99 22.86 0.78 2.28
N ASP A 100 23.63 0.47 3.32
CA ASP A 100 24.67 -0.57 3.29
C ASP A 100 24.11 -2.00 3.24
N LYS A 101 22.84 -2.20 3.60
CA LYS A 101 22.19 -3.53 3.59
C LYS A 101 21.69 -3.97 2.21
N ASN A 102 22.17 -3.42 1.12
CA ASN A 102 21.81 -3.76 -0.27
C ASN A 102 20.30 -3.68 -0.59
N LYS A 103 19.50 -3.08 0.30
CA LYS A 103 18.06 -2.89 0.11
C LYS A 103 17.81 -1.55 -0.57
N LYS A 104 16.94 -1.53 -1.57
CA LYS A 104 16.52 -0.30 -2.24
C LYS A 104 15.65 0.54 -1.30
N ALA A 105 15.86 1.85 -1.26
CA ALA A 105 15.05 2.77 -0.46
C ALA A 105 13.57 2.68 -0.82
N TYR A 106 13.24 2.52 -2.10
CA TYR A 106 11.88 2.27 -2.57
C TYR A 106 11.20 1.10 -1.84
N SER A 107 11.86 -0.05 -1.79
CA SER A 107 11.30 -1.26 -1.15
C SER A 107 11.16 -1.07 0.36
N TYR A 108 12.15 -0.45 0.99
CA TYR A 108 12.13 -0.16 2.42
C TYR A 108 10.97 0.77 2.80
N PHE A 109 10.82 1.90 2.12
CA PHE A 109 9.74 2.85 2.39
C PHE A 109 8.37 2.28 2.06
N GLY A 110 8.26 1.53 0.96
CA GLY A 110 7.02 0.85 0.59
C GLY A 110 6.56 -0.14 1.66
N THR A 111 7.48 -0.93 2.22
CA THR A 111 7.19 -1.86 3.31
C THR A 111 6.74 -1.12 4.57
N ILE A 112 7.43 -0.03 4.95
CA ILE A 112 7.05 0.78 6.11
C ILE A 112 5.63 1.34 5.97
N CYS A 113 5.30 1.93 4.81
CA CYS A 113 3.98 2.47 4.55
C CYS A 113 2.90 1.39 4.63
N LYS A 114 3.12 0.24 3.97
CA LYS A 114 2.18 -0.88 4.01
C LYS A 114 1.98 -1.37 5.45
N ASN A 115 3.05 -1.62 6.18
CA ASN A 115 2.98 -2.11 7.57
C ASN A 115 2.28 -1.12 8.50
N TYR A 116 2.56 0.16 8.34
CA TYR A 116 1.90 1.20 9.12
C TYR A 116 0.38 1.20 8.89
N LEU A 117 -0.04 1.26 7.62
CA LEU A 117 -1.45 1.27 7.26
C LEU A 117 -2.19 0.02 7.75
N MET A 118 -1.61 -1.17 7.56
CA MET A 118 -2.17 -2.42 8.07
C MET A 118 -2.29 -2.40 9.58
N GLY A 119 -1.26 -1.92 10.29
CA GLY A 119 -1.28 -1.79 11.74
C GLY A 119 -2.39 -0.86 12.25
N GLN A 120 -2.64 0.25 11.54
CA GLN A 120 -3.74 1.17 11.90
C GLN A 120 -5.11 0.52 11.68
N ILE A 121 -5.33 -0.18 10.56
CA ILE A 121 -6.58 -0.90 10.29
C ILE A 121 -6.86 -1.95 11.37
N ILE A 122 -5.85 -2.76 11.74
CA ILE A 122 -5.98 -3.76 12.81
C ILE A 122 -6.32 -3.10 14.15
N LYS A 123 -5.71 -1.95 14.45
CA LYS A 123 -6.01 -1.19 15.66
C LYS A 123 -7.47 -0.72 15.66
N ASP A 124 -7.93 -0.14 14.56
CA ASP A 124 -9.31 0.34 14.42
C ASP A 124 -10.32 -0.80 14.58
N GLN A 125 -10.05 -1.97 13.98
CA GLN A 125 -10.89 -3.16 14.14
C GLN A 125 -10.96 -3.63 15.60
N LYS A 126 -9.81 -3.68 16.30
CA LYS A 126 -9.79 -4.06 17.71
C LYS A 126 -10.58 -3.07 18.58
N GLU A 127 -10.49 -1.78 18.30
CA GLU A 127 -11.25 -0.76 19.02
C GLU A 127 -12.76 -0.88 18.73
N THR A 128 -13.15 -1.14 17.50
CA THR A 128 -14.54 -1.38 17.10
C THR A 128 -15.09 -2.61 17.82
N ASN A 129 -14.37 -3.72 17.81
CA ASN A 129 -14.78 -4.96 18.48
C ASN A 129 -14.92 -4.78 20.00
N ARG A 130 -14.04 -3.99 20.61
CA ARG A 130 -14.20 -3.66 22.05
C ARG A 130 -15.46 -2.86 22.34
N LYS A 131 -15.77 -1.86 21.51
CA LYS A 131 -16.97 -1.04 21.66
C LYS A 131 -18.24 -1.88 21.52
N ILE A 132 -18.28 -2.76 20.52
CA ILE A 132 -19.41 -3.69 20.31
C ILE A 132 -19.58 -4.59 21.55
N SER A 133 -18.48 -5.16 22.06
CA SER A 133 -18.54 -6.01 23.28
C SER A 133 -19.02 -5.26 24.54
N TYR A 134 -18.76 -3.97 24.63
CA TYR A 134 -19.25 -3.14 25.76
C TYR A 134 -20.73 -2.76 25.61
N GLU A 135 -21.19 -2.52 24.41
CA GLU A 135 -22.59 -2.25 24.11
C GLU A 135 -23.47 -3.49 24.27
N ASP A 136 -22.96 -4.68 23.93
CA ASP A 136 -23.65 -5.96 24.14
C ASP A 136 -23.83 -6.32 25.62
N ILE A 137 -22.95 -5.86 26.49
CA ILE A 137 -23.10 -6.04 27.94
C ILE A 137 -24.20 -5.12 28.50
N SER A 138 -24.49 -4.00 27.87
CA SER A 138 -25.49 -3.02 28.34
C SER A 138 -26.88 -3.19 27.73
N SER A 139 -27.01 -3.88 26.62
CA SER A 139 -28.28 -4.17 25.98
C SER A 139 -28.51 -5.69 25.99
N SER A 140 -29.53 -6.10 26.76
CA SER A 140 -29.99 -7.48 26.84
C SER A 140 -29.96 -8.21 25.49
N LEU A 141 -29.30 -9.35 25.49
CA LEU A 141 -28.92 -10.30 24.45
C LEU A 141 -30.03 -10.80 23.52
N GLU A 142 -31.24 -10.23 23.50
CA GLU A 142 -32.37 -10.88 22.85
C GLU A 142 -32.84 -10.26 21.51
N GLU A 143 -32.30 -9.15 21.03
CA GLU A 143 -32.96 -8.46 19.90
C GLU A 143 -32.11 -8.08 18.68
N ARG A 144 -30.92 -8.56 18.47
CA ARG A 144 -30.20 -8.22 17.23
C ARG A 144 -29.55 -9.41 16.49
N PRO A 145 -30.37 -10.20 15.77
CA PRO A 145 -29.82 -11.14 14.78
C PRO A 145 -29.11 -10.45 13.61
N ASP A 146 -29.39 -9.15 13.37
CA ASP A 146 -28.84 -8.41 12.23
C ASP A 146 -27.35 -8.07 12.36
N LEU A 147 -26.81 -8.02 13.58
CA LEU A 147 -25.38 -7.74 13.79
C LEU A 147 -24.49 -8.95 13.51
N THR A 148 -25.03 -10.15 13.65
CA THR A 148 -24.33 -11.41 13.34
C THR A 148 -24.16 -11.61 11.82
N TYR A 149 -25.08 -11.09 11.02
CA TYR A 149 -25.10 -11.30 9.57
C TYR A 149 -24.21 -10.32 8.78
N ARG A 150 -23.84 -9.17 9.33
CA ARG A 150 -22.99 -8.17 8.67
C ARG A 150 -21.49 -8.36 8.94
N ILE A 151 -21.16 -9.19 9.90
CA ILE A 151 -19.76 -9.47 10.24
C ILE A 151 -19.16 -10.50 9.30
N ASP A 152 -19.95 -11.40 8.71
CA ASP A 152 -19.43 -12.59 8.02
C ASP A 152 -18.88 -12.33 6.61
N ASP A 153 -19.44 -11.42 5.81
CA ASP A 153 -19.02 -11.30 4.41
C ASP A 153 -17.86 -10.31 4.18
N ASP A 154 -17.85 -9.17 4.89
CA ASP A 154 -16.76 -8.20 4.74
C ASP A 154 -15.55 -8.53 5.63
N VAL A 155 -15.78 -9.24 6.75
CA VAL A 155 -14.73 -9.67 7.69
C VAL A 155 -13.92 -10.82 7.13
N ILE A 156 -14.54 -11.77 6.41
CA ILE A 156 -13.83 -12.93 5.83
C ILE A 156 -12.77 -12.48 4.82
N GLU A 157 -13.07 -11.51 3.95
CA GLU A 157 -12.10 -11.03 2.97
C GLU A 157 -10.96 -10.23 3.65
N THR A 158 -11.27 -9.49 4.70
CA THR A 158 -10.29 -8.72 5.48
C THR A 158 -9.45 -9.64 6.36
N ASP A 159 -10.05 -10.65 7.00
CA ASP A 159 -9.33 -11.64 7.81
C ASP A 159 -8.42 -12.52 6.97
N TYR A 160 -8.84 -12.88 5.74
CA TYR A 160 -7.99 -13.62 4.82
C TYR A 160 -6.73 -12.81 4.43
N VAL A 161 -6.89 -11.54 4.09
CA VAL A 161 -5.78 -10.64 3.76
C VAL A 161 -4.87 -10.41 4.97
N ILE A 162 -5.46 -10.25 6.17
CA ILE A 162 -4.70 -10.06 7.41
C ILE A 162 -3.92 -11.33 7.76
N ASN A 163 -4.53 -12.51 7.66
CA ASN A 163 -3.85 -13.78 7.96
C ASN A 163 -2.73 -14.07 6.97
N GLN A 164 -2.96 -13.86 5.68
CA GLN A 164 -1.91 -13.97 4.67
C GLN A 164 -0.73 -13.04 4.97
N TYR A 165 -1.01 -11.83 5.41
CA TYR A 165 0.02 -10.86 5.76
C TYR A 165 0.78 -11.23 7.03
N LEU A 166 0.09 -11.78 8.04
CA LEU A 166 0.72 -12.26 9.27
C LEU A 166 1.63 -13.46 8.98
N ASP A 167 1.26 -14.32 8.05
CA ASP A 167 2.09 -15.45 7.62
C ASP A 167 3.33 -14.97 6.84
N GLU A 168 3.18 -13.99 5.95
CA GLU A 168 4.32 -13.34 5.28
C GLU A 168 5.28 -12.68 6.27
N LEU A 169 4.75 -12.05 7.32
CA LEU A 169 5.55 -11.44 8.39
C LEU A 169 6.28 -12.49 9.23
N LYS A 170 5.66 -13.62 9.55
CA LYS A 170 6.31 -14.73 10.26
C LYS A 170 7.49 -15.27 9.46
N ILE A 171 7.26 -15.56 8.16
CA ILE A 171 8.31 -16.03 7.25
C ILE A 171 9.47 -15.03 7.18
N TYR A 172 9.17 -13.73 7.14
CA TYR A 172 10.18 -12.70 7.12
C TYR A 172 11.01 -12.64 8.42
N ILE A 173 10.35 -12.74 9.59
CA ILE A 173 11.01 -12.74 10.89
C ILE A 173 11.89 -13.99 11.05
N GLU A 174 11.37 -15.16 10.67
CA GLU A 174 12.14 -16.42 10.70
C GLU A 174 13.35 -16.36 9.77
N SER A 175 13.23 -15.76 8.60
CA SER A 175 14.35 -15.60 7.66
C SER A 175 15.43 -14.62 8.15
N GLU A 176 15.08 -13.63 8.97
CA GLU A 176 16.07 -12.73 9.60
C GLU A 176 16.77 -13.39 10.78
N GLN A 177 16.06 -14.25 11.54
CA GLN A 177 16.68 -15.00 12.66
C GLN A 177 17.64 -16.10 12.21
N LEU A 178 17.50 -16.63 10.99
CA LEU A 178 18.40 -17.62 10.42
C LEU A 178 19.67 -17.00 9.80
N ASN A 179 19.78 -15.68 9.71
CA ASN A 179 20.90 -14.95 9.13
C ASN A 179 21.75 -14.19 10.18
N ASP A 180 21.49 -14.39 11.46
CA ASP A 180 22.32 -13.99 12.61
C ASP A 180 23.09 -15.20 13.15
#